data_dc2a608a68c156934da2cfac10dc3877
#
_entry.id   dc2a608a68c156934da2cfac10dc3877
#
_cell.length_a   1.000
_cell.length_b   1.000
_cell.length_c   1.000
_cell.angle_alpha   90.00
_cell.angle_beta   90.00
_cell.angle_gamma   90.00
#
_symmetry.space_group_name_H-M   'P 1'
#
loop_
_entity.id
_entity.type
_entity.pdbx_description
1 polymer ?
#
loop_
_entity_poly.entity_id
_entity_poly.type
_entity_poly.pdbx_seq_one_letter_code
_entity_poly.pdbx_strand_id
1 'polypeptide(L)'
;PLQYIAPYSGCAMGEYYRDNGMHALIVYDDLSKQATAYRQMSLVLRRPPGREAYPGDVFYLHSRLLERASKLSEDLGSGSLTALPVIETQEGDVSAYIPTNVISITDGQIYLDTNLFNGGVRPAVDVGLSVSRVGGSAQIKAMKKIAGKLRLDLAQFRELEAFAKFASDLDESTAAQITRGRRMVEILKQNQYVPCLLYTSDAADERRC
;
A
#
# COMPACT_ATOMS: atom_id res chain seq x y z
N PRO A 1 -15.68 20.15 8.49
CA PRO A 1 -15.67 19.44 9.79
C PRO A 1 -15.94 17.94 9.64
N LEU A 2 -16.89 17.51 8.79
CA LEU A 2 -17.22 16.08 8.62
C LEU A 2 -16.04 15.25 8.12
N GLN A 3 -15.26 15.74 7.16
CA GLN A 3 -14.05 15.06 6.68
C GLN A 3 -12.98 14.86 7.76
N TYR A 4 -12.97 15.73 8.77
CA TYR A 4 -12.09 15.58 9.93
C TYR A 4 -12.58 14.45 10.87
N ILE A 5 -13.89 14.36 11.14
CA ILE A 5 -14.48 13.44 12.11
C ILE A 5 -14.70 12.04 11.53
N ALA A 6 -15.04 11.94 10.25
CA ALA A 6 -15.44 10.68 9.61
C ALA A 6 -14.45 9.50 9.84
N PRO A 7 -13.12 9.67 9.70
CA PRO A 7 -12.17 8.58 9.95
C PRO A 7 -12.23 8.07 11.40
N TYR A 8 -12.38 8.95 12.37
CA TYR A 8 -12.50 8.57 13.78
C TYR A 8 -13.80 7.81 14.07
N SER A 9 -14.90 8.24 13.46
CA SER A 9 -16.20 7.56 13.60
C SER A 9 -16.15 6.16 12.99
N GLY A 10 -15.56 6.04 11.80
CA GLY A 10 -15.35 4.73 11.15
C GLY A 10 -14.45 3.81 11.97
N CYS A 11 -13.38 4.37 12.55
CA CYS A 11 -12.48 3.61 13.42
C CYS A 11 -13.21 3.07 14.65
N ALA A 12 -14.07 3.88 15.29
CA ALA A 12 -14.85 3.45 16.47
C ALA A 12 -15.81 2.29 16.11
N MET A 13 -16.40 2.30 14.92
CA MET A 13 -17.19 1.16 14.44
C MET A 13 -16.33 -0.09 14.24
N GLY A 14 -15.13 0.05 13.67
CA GLY A 14 -14.19 -1.06 13.52
C GLY A 14 -13.71 -1.64 14.85
N GLU A 15 -13.48 -0.79 15.84
CA GLU A 15 -13.11 -1.19 17.21
C GLU A 15 -14.19 -2.03 17.87
N TYR A 16 -15.46 -1.71 17.65
CA TYR A 16 -16.55 -2.52 18.16
C TYR A 16 -16.42 -3.99 17.73
N TYR A 17 -16.12 -4.26 16.48
CA TYR A 17 -15.92 -5.63 16.00
C TYR A 17 -14.67 -6.26 16.59
N ARG A 18 -13.55 -5.53 16.60
CA ARG A 18 -12.27 -5.99 17.19
C ARG A 18 -12.45 -6.39 18.66
N ASP A 19 -13.07 -5.54 19.45
CA ASP A 19 -13.21 -5.73 20.90
C ASP A 19 -14.20 -6.84 21.26
N ASN A 20 -15.04 -7.25 20.31
CA ASN A 20 -15.94 -8.41 20.44
C ASN A 20 -15.37 -9.69 19.77
N GLY A 21 -14.06 -9.79 19.60
CA GLY A 21 -13.40 -10.99 19.07
C GLY A 21 -13.54 -11.21 17.56
N MET A 22 -14.09 -10.23 16.84
CA MET A 22 -14.27 -10.29 15.39
C MET A 22 -13.11 -9.61 14.65
N HIS A 23 -13.15 -9.66 13.31
CA HIS A 23 -12.15 -9.04 12.46
C HIS A 23 -12.81 -7.97 11.59
N ALA A 24 -12.18 -6.79 11.54
CA ALA A 24 -12.64 -5.68 10.72
C ALA A 24 -11.52 -5.14 9.84
N LEU A 25 -11.88 -4.68 8.63
CA LEU A 25 -11.03 -3.94 7.72
C LEU A 25 -11.65 -2.55 7.52
N ILE A 26 -10.83 -1.53 7.67
CA ILE A 26 -11.21 -0.15 7.37
C ILE A 26 -10.29 0.45 6.30
N VAL A 27 -10.89 1.10 5.32
CA VAL A 27 -10.18 1.87 4.30
C VAL A 27 -10.46 3.35 4.54
N TYR A 28 -9.41 4.14 4.71
CA TYR A 28 -9.51 5.59 4.84
C TYR A 28 -9.19 6.24 3.49
N ASP A 29 -10.20 6.55 2.70
CA ASP A 29 -10.06 7.18 1.39
C ASP A 29 -10.61 8.63 1.46
N ASP A 30 -9.77 9.65 1.72
CA ASP A 30 -8.34 9.52 2.03
C ASP A 30 -7.94 10.40 3.23
N LEU A 31 -6.81 10.12 3.84
CA LEU A 31 -6.30 10.90 4.97
C LEU A 31 -5.63 12.23 4.55
N SER A 32 -5.27 12.40 3.28
CA SER A 32 -4.81 13.69 2.75
C SER A 32 -5.91 14.74 2.84
N LYS A 33 -7.15 14.35 2.53
CA LYS A 33 -8.33 15.23 2.68
C LYS A 33 -8.65 15.52 4.13
N GLN A 34 -8.50 14.52 5.03
CA GLN A 34 -8.62 14.75 6.47
C GLN A 34 -7.61 15.79 6.98
N ALA A 35 -6.34 15.66 6.58
CA ALA A 35 -5.28 16.61 6.96
C ALA A 35 -5.59 18.01 6.43
N THR A 36 -6.07 18.12 5.19
CA THR A 36 -6.47 19.40 4.59
C THR A 36 -7.63 20.05 5.36
N ALA A 37 -8.66 19.27 5.72
CA ALA A 37 -9.78 19.76 6.53
C ALA A 37 -9.30 20.23 7.91
N TYR A 38 -8.38 19.51 8.53
CA TYR A 38 -7.79 19.89 9.82
C TYR A 38 -6.95 21.17 9.72
N ARG A 39 -6.15 21.32 8.66
CA ARG A 39 -5.41 22.54 8.37
C ARG A 39 -6.34 23.74 8.23
N GLN A 40 -7.41 23.63 7.46
CA GLN A 40 -8.40 24.69 7.27
C GLN A 40 -9.07 25.09 8.60
N MET A 41 -9.50 24.13 9.39
CA MET A 41 -10.08 24.38 10.71
C MET A 41 -9.08 25.09 11.64
N SER A 42 -7.84 24.66 11.65
CA SER A 42 -6.78 25.23 12.49
C SER A 42 -6.47 26.68 12.11
N LEU A 43 -6.45 27.00 10.80
CA LEU A 43 -6.26 28.37 10.31
C LEU A 43 -7.43 29.28 10.69
N VAL A 44 -8.68 28.80 10.58
CA VAL A 44 -9.86 29.55 11.03
C VAL A 44 -9.79 29.83 12.53
N LEU A 45 -9.30 28.87 13.32
CA LEU A 45 -9.09 29.01 14.77
C LEU A 45 -7.83 29.81 15.11
N ARG A 46 -7.13 30.39 14.12
CA ARG A 46 -5.93 31.20 14.26
C ARG A 46 -4.80 30.45 14.99
N ARG A 47 -4.71 29.14 14.85
CA ARG A 47 -3.55 28.38 15.34
C ARG A 47 -2.35 28.66 14.46
N PRO A 48 -1.14 28.80 15.05
CA PRO A 48 0.06 29.08 14.27
C PRO A 48 0.35 27.94 13.28
N PRO A 49 0.57 28.26 11.99
CA PRO A 49 0.92 27.26 10.99
C PRO A 49 2.36 26.82 11.12
N GLY A 50 2.61 25.53 10.87
CA GLY A 50 3.94 24.94 10.74
C GLY A 50 4.29 24.64 9.27
N ARG A 51 5.00 23.53 9.06
CA ARG A 51 5.40 23.07 7.72
C ARG A 51 4.17 22.89 6.82
N GLU A 52 4.25 23.39 5.59
CA GLU A 52 3.16 23.35 4.58
C GLU A 52 1.81 23.91 5.11
N ALA A 53 1.90 24.86 6.03
CA ALA A 53 0.77 25.48 6.72
C ALA A 53 -0.09 24.51 7.56
N TYR A 54 0.39 23.30 7.81
CA TYR A 54 -0.26 22.39 8.75
C TYR A 54 0.00 22.81 10.21
N PRO A 55 -0.93 22.58 11.13
CA PRO A 55 -0.68 22.78 12.54
C PRO A 55 0.37 21.81 13.06
N GLY A 56 1.11 22.19 14.12
CA GLY A 56 2.21 21.40 14.66
C GLY A 56 1.85 20.00 15.15
N ASP A 57 0.56 19.75 15.41
CA ASP A 57 0.02 18.48 15.88
C ASP A 57 -0.59 17.58 14.77
N VAL A 58 -0.35 17.90 13.48
CA VAL A 58 -0.87 17.09 12.37
C VAL A 58 -0.34 15.66 12.37
N PHE A 59 0.87 15.42 12.83
CA PHE A 59 1.37 14.06 13.02
C PHE A 59 0.49 13.29 14.00
N TYR A 60 0.12 13.90 15.12
CA TYR A 60 -0.74 13.31 16.13
C TYR A 60 -2.18 13.07 15.62
N LEU A 61 -2.65 13.88 14.67
CA LEU A 61 -3.93 13.64 13.98
C LEU A 61 -4.01 12.22 13.41
N HIS A 62 -2.98 11.79 12.70
CA HIS A 62 -2.94 10.49 12.03
C HIS A 62 -2.46 9.37 12.96
N SER A 63 -1.45 9.62 13.81
CA SER A 63 -0.93 8.57 14.68
C SER A 63 -1.99 8.09 15.68
N ARG A 64 -2.72 8.98 16.34
CA ARG A 64 -3.81 8.58 17.25
C ARG A 64 -4.98 7.86 16.58
N LEU A 65 -5.13 8.01 15.25
CA LEU A 65 -6.11 7.27 14.47
C LEU A 65 -5.60 5.88 14.10
N LEU A 66 -4.39 5.83 13.52
CA LEU A 66 -3.84 4.61 12.92
C LEU A 66 -3.35 3.60 13.95
N GLU A 67 -2.84 4.05 15.12
CA GLU A 67 -2.46 3.18 16.22
C GLU A 67 -3.64 2.45 16.89
N ARG A 68 -4.86 2.83 16.59
CA ARG A 68 -6.07 2.12 17.01
C ARG A 68 -6.30 0.82 16.22
N ALA A 69 -5.72 0.70 15.04
CA ALA A 69 -5.71 -0.53 14.25
C ALA A 69 -4.72 -1.51 14.89
N SER A 70 -5.21 -2.65 15.34
CA SER A 70 -4.39 -3.63 16.07
C SER A 70 -4.98 -5.03 16.00
N LYS A 71 -4.14 -6.02 16.28
CA LYS A 71 -4.51 -7.40 16.60
C LYS A 71 -4.44 -7.57 18.10
N LEU A 72 -5.55 -7.96 18.72
CA LEU A 72 -5.62 -8.23 20.16
C LEU A 72 -5.02 -9.61 20.51
N SER A 73 -4.54 -9.74 21.74
CA SER A 73 -4.09 -11.01 22.31
C SER A 73 -5.25 -12.00 22.51
N GLU A 74 -4.91 -13.25 22.75
CA GLU A 74 -5.91 -14.29 23.03
C GLU A 74 -6.76 -13.97 24.26
N ASP A 75 -6.13 -13.42 25.31
CA ASP A 75 -6.80 -13.01 26.55
C ASP A 75 -7.87 -11.92 26.32
N LEU A 76 -7.72 -11.13 25.25
CA LEU A 76 -8.65 -10.07 24.86
C LEU A 76 -9.58 -10.49 23.69
N GLY A 77 -9.69 -11.80 23.40
CA GLY A 77 -10.61 -12.33 22.42
C GLY A 77 -10.08 -12.41 20.98
N SER A 78 -8.78 -12.14 20.75
CA SER A 78 -8.12 -12.32 19.44
C SER A 78 -8.73 -11.55 18.27
N GLY A 79 -9.55 -10.54 18.50
CA GLY A 79 -10.11 -9.69 17.45
C GLY A 79 -9.05 -8.86 16.74
N SER A 80 -9.36 -8.32 15.58
CA SER A 80 -8.42 -7.46 14.85
C SER A 80 -9.12 -6.33 14.09
N LEU A 81 -8.43 -5.20 13.98
CA LEU A 81 -8.78 -4.10 13.09
C LEU A 81 -7.58 -3.80 12.20
N THR A 82 -7.76 -4.00 10.89
CA THR A 82 -6.76 -3.66 9.88
C THR A 82 -7.15 -2.35 9.22
N ALA A 83 -6.21 -1.39 9.14
CA ALA A 83 -6.41 -0.11 8.50
C ALA A 83 -5.60 -0.01 7.21
N LEU A 84 -6.24 0.43 6.13
CA LEU A 84 -5.62 0.77 4.86
C LEU A 84 -5.82 2.27 4.59
N PRO A 85 -4.91 3.13 5.07
CA PRO A 85 -4.97 4.56 4.79
C PRO A 85 -4.53 4.83 3.35
N VAL A 86 -5.33 5.57 2.60
CA VAL A 86 -4.97 6.11 1.28
C VAL A 86 -4.41 7.51 1.47
N ILE A 87 -3.30 7.80 0.81
CA ILE A 87 -2.63 9.10 0.78
C ILE A 87 -2.45 9.52 -0.67
N GLU A 88 -2.87 10.72 -1.02
CA GLU A 88 -2.58 11.32 -2.32
C GLU A 88 -1.16 11.90 -2.31
N THR A 89 -0.39 11.60 -3.36
CA THR A 89 0.89 12.24 -3.62
C THR A 89 0.78 13.20 -4.79
N GLN A 90 1.51 14.31 -4.74
CA GLN A 90 1.66 15.24 -5.85
C GLN A 90 2.81 14.74 -6.73
N GLU A 91 2.54 14.42 -8.00
CA GLU A 91 3.54 13.94 -8.96
C GLU A 91 4.40 12.75 -8.47
N GLY A 92 3.85 11.93 -7.58
CA GLY A 92 4.56 10.79 -6.99
C GLY A 92 5.54 11.15 -5.86
N ASP A 93 5.54 12.40 -5.37
CA ASP A 93 6.43 12.81 -4.28
C ASP A 93 6.00 12.23 -2.93
N VAL A 94 6.65 11.15 -2.52
CA VAL A 94 6.47 10.51 -1.20
C VAL A 94 7.26 11.21 -0.10
N SER A 95 8.12 12.20 -0.42
CA SER A 95 8.91 12.95 0.55
C SER A 95 8.17 14.15 1.14
N ALA A 96 6.98 14.46 0.63
CA ALA A 96 6.10 15.49 1.16
C ALA A 96 5.70 15.20 2.62
N TYR A 97 5.21 16.23 3.32
CA TYR A 97 5.01 16.18 4.77
C TYR A 97 4.01 15.12 5.22
N ILE A 98 2.83 15.06 4.61
CA ILE A 98 1.80 14.09 5.00
C ILE A 98 2.19 12.65 4.62
N PRO A 99 2.65 12.35 3.40
CA PRO A 99 3.12 11.01 3.06
C PRO A 99 4.20 10.49 4.00
N THR A 100 5.24 11.26 4.30
CA THR A 100 6.33 10.86 5.22
C THR A 100 5.82 10.56 6.61
N ASN A 101 4.89 11.36 7.14
CA ASN A 101 4.29 11.12 8.46
C ASN A 101 3.55 9.78 8.47
N VAL A 102 2.70 9.51 7.47
CA VAL A 102 1.90 8.28 7.45
C VAL A 102 2.76 7.04 7.21
N ILE A 103 3.79 7.11 6.34
CA ILE A 103 4.76 6.03 6.17
C ILE A 103 5.48 5.71 7.49
N SER A 104 5.78 6.71 8.32
CA SER A 104 6.44 6.47 9.60
C SER A 104 5.54 5.81 10.64
N ILE A 105 4.23 6.05 10.57
CA ILE A 105 3.23 5.49 11.51
C ILE A 105 2.86 4.06 11.12
N THR A 106 2.71 3.79 9.82
CA THR A 106 2.21 2.50 9.30
C THR A 106 3.30 1.43 9.20
N ASP A 107 2.90 0.16 9.05
CA ASP A 107 3.81 -0.99 8.91
C ASP A 107 4.34 -1.19 7.49
N GLY A 108 4.25 -0.19 6.66
CA GLY A 108 4.70 -0.21 5.28
C GLY A 108 3.80 0.58 4.36
N GLN A 109 4.08 0.51 3.08
CA GLN A 109 3.30 1.20 2.04
C GLN A 109 3.16 0.34 0.79
N ILE A 110 2.04 0.48 0.12
CA ILE A 110 1.81 0.01 -1.25
C ILE A 110 1.87 1.25 -2.14
N TYR A 111 2.91 1.35 -2.96
CA TYR A 111 3.11 2.47 -3.87
C TYR A 111 2.48 2.18 -5.22
N LEU A 112 1.58 3.06 -5.65
CA LEU A 112 0.94 2.99 -6.96
C LEU A 112 1.59 4.01 -7.91
N ASP A 113 2.09 3.54 -9.04
CA ASP A 113 2.80 4.35 -10.03
C ASP A 113 1.94 4.66 -11.25
N THR A 114 1.86 5.95 -11.60
CA THR A 114 1.06 6.43 -12.73
C THR A 114 1.59 5.92 -14.07
N ASN A 115 2.91 5.76 -14.23
CA ASN A 115 3.50 5.28 -15.47
C ASN A 115 3.17 3.80 -15.69
N LEU A 116 3.20 2.99 -14.62
CA LEU A 116 2.75 1.59 -14.67
C LEU A 116 1.27 1.50 -15.05
N PHE A 117 0.43 2.35 -14.46
CA PHE A 117 -0.99 2.39 -14.78
C PHE A 117 -1.24 2.72 -16.25
N ASN A 118 -0.60 3.76 -16.77
CA ASN A 118 -0.70 4.18 -18.17
C ASN A 118 -0.08 3.14 -19.11
N GLY A 119 0.94 2.41 -18.66
CA GLY A 119 1.55 1.29 -19.38
C GLY A 119 0.70 0.00 -19.37
N GLY A 120 -0.50 0.02 -18.78
CA GLY A 120 -1.41 -1.13 -18.76
C GLY A 120 -1.08 -2.19 -17.71
N VAL A 121 -0.19 -1.89 -16.75
CA VAL A 121 0.07 -2.74 -15.59
C VAL A 121 -0.96 -2.43 -14.50
N ARG A 122 -1.88 -3.34 -14.25
CA ARG A 122 -2.95 -3.18 -13.25
C ARG A 122 -3.11 -4.43 -12.42
N PRO A 123 -3.05 -4.32 -11.08
CA PRO A 123 -2.83 -3.08 -10.29
C PRO A 123 -1.44 -2.47 -10.54
N ALA A 124 -1.35 -1.14 -10.51
CA ALA A 124 -0.14 -0.39 -10.84
C ALA A 124 0.85 -0.34 -9.65
N VAL A 125 1.08 -1.47 -9.00
CA VAL A 125 1.92 -1.57 -7.80
C VAL A 125 3.40 -1.55 -8.20
N ASP A 126 4.14 -0.55 -7.69
CA ASP A 126 5.59 -0.58 -7.75
C ASP A 126 6.16 -1.48 -6.65
N VAL A 127 6.65 -2.66 -7.04
CA VAL A 127 7.19 -3.67 -6.11
C VAL A 127 8.51 -3.20 -5.46
N GLY A 128 9.26 -2.33 -6.13
CA GLY A 128 10.51 -1.78 -5.62
C GLY A 128 10.30 -0.78 -4.48
N LEU A 129 9.36 0.16 -4.67
CA LEU A 129 9.03 1.21 -3.70
C LEU A 129 8.05 0.76 -2.62
N SER A 130 7.33 -0.34 -2.85
CA SER A 130 6.43 -0.92 -1.85
C SER A 130 7.20 -1.70 -0.80
N VAL A 131 6.91 -1.43 0.46
CA VAL A 131 7.61 -2.03 1.62
C VAL A 131 6.60 -2.53 2.63
N SER A 132 6.88 -3.69 3.24
CA SER A 132 6.19 -4.19 4.43
C SER A 132 7.19 -4.42 5.54
N ARG A 133 6.98 -3.79 6.71
CA ARG A 133 7.81 -4.01 7.91
C ARG A 133 7.54 -5.37 8.55
N VAL A 134 6.31 -5.87 8.44
CA VAL A 134 5.93 -7.22 8.90
C VAL A 134 6.54 -8.29 7.97
N GLY A 135 6.51 -8.03 6.67
CA GLY A 135 7.17 -8.82 5.64
C GLY A 135 6.83 -10.30 5.69
N GLY A 136 7.86 -11.12 5.57
CA GLY A 136 7.72 -12.57 5.53
C GLY A 136 7.16 -13.22 6.81
N SER A 137 7.08 -12.50 7.93
CA SER A 137 6.50 -13.04 9.18
C SER A 137 5.01 -13.33 9.07
N ALA A 138 4.29 -12.56 8.23
CA ALA A 138 2.86 -12.75 7.98
C ALA A 138 2.56 -13.74 6.84
N GLN A 139 3.57 -14.18 6.10
CA GLN A 139 3.41 -15.04 4.92
C GLN A 139 3.40 -16.53 5.29
N ILE A 140 2.54 -17.30 4.62
CA ILE A 140 2.62 -18.77 4.65
C ILE A 140 3.93 -19.24 4.00
N LYS A 141 4.40 -20.44 4.37
CA LYS A 141 5.71 -20.96 3.93
C LYS A 141 5.86 -20.98 2.39
N ALA A 142 4.82 -21.37 1.66
CA ALA A 142 4.82 -21.38 0.19
C ALA A 142 5.04 -19.98 -0.39
N MET A 143 4.25 -18.99 0.07
CA MET A 143 4.37 -17.59 -0.37
C MET A 143 5.76 -17.02 -0.07
N LYS A 144 6.28 -17.24 1.15
CA LYS A 144 7.61 -16.77 1.54
C LYS A 144 8.72 -17.30 0.63
N LYS A 145 8.61 -18.57 0.18
CA LYS A 145 9.59 -19.20 -0.71
C LYS A 145 9.57 -18.60 -2.12
N ILE A 146 8.40 -18.23 -2.62
CA ILE A 146 8.20 -17.74 -4.00
C ILE A 146 8.39 -16.22 -4.08
N ALA A 147 7.77 -15.46 -3.19
CA ALA A 147 7.70 -14.00 -3.26
C ALA A 147 9.09 -13.32 -3.21
N GLY A 148 10.02 -13.82 -2.41
CA GLY A 148 11.35 -13.26 -2.31
C GLY A 148 12.11 -13.33 -3.66
N LYS A 149 12.06 -14.47 -4.34
CA LYS A 149 12.69 -14.63 -5.64
C LYS A 149 11.99 -13.80 -6.72
N LEU A 150 10.66 -13.81 -6.73
CA LEU A 150 9.85 -13.03 -7.67
C LEU A 150 10.18 -11.54 -7.62
N ARG A 151 10.34 -10.98 -6.42
CA ARG A 151 10.69 -9.57 -6.23
C ARG A 151 12.06 -9.24 -6.85
N LEU A 152 13.06 -10.09 -6.64
CA LEU A 152 14.39 -9.91 -7.22
C LEU A 152 14.37 -10.02 -8.75
N ASP A 153 13.69 -11.04 -9.28
CA ASP A 153 13.56 -11.25 -10.71
C ASP A 153 12.86 -10.06 -11.40
N LEU A 154 11.83 -9.47 -10.76
CA LEU A 154 11.14 -8.27 -11.27
C LEU A 154 12.02 -7.01 -11.21
N ALA A 155 12.83 -6.84 -10.17
CA ALA A 155 13.76 -5.72 -10.09
C ALA A 155 14.81 -5.79 -11.20
N GLN A 156 15.44 -6.95 -11.38
CA GLN A 156 16.39 -7.19 -12.48
C GLN A 156 15.76 -6.99 -13.86
N PHE A 157 14.52 -7.48 -14.05
CA PHE A 157 13.80 -7.27 -15.31
C PHE A 157 13.62 -5.78 -15.63
N ARG A 158 13.24 -4.94 -14.66
CA ARG A 158 13.06 -3.50 -14.88
C ARG A 158 14.35 -2.81 -15.28
N GLU A 159 15.47 -3.15 -14.65
CA GLU A 159 16.78 -2.64 -15.01
C GLU A 159 17.17 -3.04 -16.45
N LEU A 160 17.01 -4.32 -16.78
CA LEU A 160 17.32 -4.85 -18.10
C LEU A 160 16.39 -4.28 -19.18
N GLU A 161 15.10 -4.09 -18.90
CA GLU A 161 14.15 -3.51 -19.85
C GLU A 161 14.47 -2.04 -20.15
N ALA A 162 14.90 -1.28 -19.14
CA ALA A 162 15.37 0.09 -19.32
C ALA A 162 16.63 0.13 -20.21
N PHE A 163 17.59 -0.77 -19.95
CA PHE A 163 18.81 -0.88 -20.73
C PHE A 163 18.53 -1.33 -22.18
N ALA A 164 17.64 -2.31 -22.36
CA ALA A 164 17.30 -2.86 -23.68
C ALA A 164 16.70 -1.83 -24.65
N LYS A 165 16.14 -0.75 -24.16
CA LYS A 165 15.65 0.36 -25.00
C LYS A 165 16.77 1.11 -25.74
N PHE A 166 17.99 1.01 -25.26
CA PHE A 166 19.18 1.70 -25.81
C PHE A 166 20.19 0.74 -26.46
N ALA A 167 20.07 -0.57 -26.23
CA ALA A 167 20.99 -1.57 -26.77
C ALA A 167 20.51 -2.04 -28.14
N SER A 168 21.43 -2.02 -29.15
CA SER A 168 21.15 -2.53 -30.50
C SER A 168 21.15 -4.06 -30.57
N ASP A 169 21.98 -4.72 -29.74
CA ASP A 169 22.11 -6.17 -29.69
C ASP A 169 22.08 -6.65 -28.24
N LEU A 170 21.20 -7.60 -27.96
CA LEU A 170 21.09 -8.25 -26.65
C LEU A 170 21.64 -9.68 -26.78
N ASP A 171 22.45 -10.10 -25.82
CA ASP A 171 22.84 -11.48 -25.71
C ASP A 171 21.63 -12.39 -25.37
N GLU A 172 21.72 -13.66 -25.71
CA GLU A 172 20.63 -14.63 -25.59
C GLU A 172 20.15 -14.78 -24.12
N SER A 173 21.07 -14.70 -23.15
CA SER A 173 20.73 -14.79 -21.73
C SER A 173 19.91 -13.60 -21.25
N THR A 174 20.27 -12.39 -21.64
CA THR A 174 19.55 -11.16 -21.33
C THR A 174 18.16 -11.13 -21.99
N ALA A 175 18.08 -11.57 -23.25
CA ALA A 175 16.79 -11.68 -23.96
C ALA A 175 15.84 -12.68 -23.26
N ALA A 176 16.36 -13.80 -22.78
CA ALA A 176 15.60 -14.78 -22.02
C ALA A 176 15.10 -14.22 -20.66
N GLN A 177 15.93 -13.46 -19.95
CA GLN A 177 15.54 -12.80 -18.70
C GLN A 177 14.45 -11.76 -18.92
N ILE A 178 14.54 -10.94 -19.97
CA ILE A 178 13.51 -9.96 -20.33
C ILE A 178 12.19 -10.67 -20.67
N THR A 179 12.23 -11.73 -21.45
CA THR A 179 11.06 -12.52 -21.82
C THR A 179 10.37 -13.10 -20.59
N ARG A 180 11.15 -13.65 -19.66
CA ARG A 180 10.66 -14.18 -18.39
C ARG A 180 10.03 -13.09 -17.54
N GLY A 181 10.68 -11.92 -17.43
CA GLY A 181 10.18 -10.77 -16.68
C GLY A 181 8.83 -10.26 -17.21
N ARG A 182 8.69 -10.16 -18.54
CA ARG A 182 7.41 -9.78 -19.17
C ARG A 182 6.29 -10.76 -18.85
N ARG A 183 6.56 -12.06 -18.87
CA ARG A 183 5.58 -13.09 -18.48
C ARG A 183 5.19 -12.96 -17.01
N MET A 184 6.15 -12.69 -16.13
CA MET A 184 5.84 -12.47 -14.69
C MET A 184 4.94 -11.25 -14.49
N VAL A 185 5.21 -10.14 -15.18
CA VAL A 185 4.35 -8.95 -15.10
C VAL A 185 2.93 -9.28 -15.59
N GLU A 186 2.80 -10.05 -16.66
CA GLU A 186 1.49 -10.42 -17.20
C GLU A 186 0.68 -11.30 -16.24
N ILE A 187 1.33 -12.26 -15.57
CA ILE A 187 0.69 -13.12 -14.57
C ILE A 187 0.20 -12.31 -13.35
N LEU A 188 0.88 -11.22 -13.01
CA LEU A 188 0.53 -10.36 -11.87
C LEU A 188 -0.56 -9.33 -12.18
N LYS A 189 -0.96 -9.18 -13.44
CA LYS A 189 -2.09 -8.32 -13.80
C LYS A 189 -3.40 -8.95 -13.34
N GLN A 190 -4.30 -8.10 -12.86
CA GLN A 190 -5.64 -8.49 -12.42
C GLN A 190 -6.68 -7.56 -13.02
N ASN A 191 -7.80 -8.11 -13.42
CA ASN A 191 -8.94 -7.32 -13.83
C ASN A 191 -9.59 -6.63 -12.62
N GLN A 192 -10.17 -5.46 -12.86
CA GLN A 192 -10.90 -4.74 -11.82
C GLN A 192 -12.07 -5.59 -11.29
N TYR A 193 -12.21 -5.65 -9.97
CA TYR A 193 -13.24 -6.44 -9.26
C TYR A 193 -13.16 -7.96 -9.46
N VAL A 194 -12.06 -8.48 -9.99
CA VAL A 194 -11.83 -9.92 -10.12
C VAL A 194 -10.64 -10.31 -9.23
N PRO A 195 -10.85 -10.58 -7.94
CA PRO A 195 -9.77 -10.98 -7.04
C PRO A 195 -9.27 -12.37 -7.40
N CYS A 196 -7.95 -12.53 -7.42
CA CYS A 196 -7.32 -13.84 -7.53
C CYS A 196 -7.07 -14.38 -6.11
N LEU A 197 -7.69 -15.50 -5.77
CA LEU A 197 -7.51 -16.14 -4.48
C LEU A 197 -6.25 -17.00 -4.47
N LEU A 198 -5.44 -16.87 -3.43
CA LEU A 198 -4.15 -17.56 -3.32
C LEU A 198 -4.24 -19.09 -3.49
N TYR A 199 -5.32 -19.70 -3.03
CA TYR A 199 -5.56 -21.16 -3.14
C TYR A 199 -6.20 -21.58 -4.47
N THR A 200 -6.65 -20.64 -5.29
CA THR A 200 -7.17 -20.92 -6.65
C THR A 200 -6.14 -20.65 -7.73
N SER A 201 -5.00 -20.06 -7.38
CA SER A 201 -3.87 -19.85 -8.28
C SER A 201 -2.96 -21.08 -8.36
N ASP A 202 -3.54 -22.29 -8.33
CA ASP A 202 -2.77 -23.49 -8.61
C ASP A 202 -2.46 -23.54 -10.10
N ALA A 203 -1.17 -23.77 -10.43
CA ALA A 203 -0.67 -23.77 -11.82
C ALA A 203 -1.36 -24.79 -12.74
N ALA A 204 -2.15 -25.69 -12.17
CA ALA A 204 -2.99 -26.63 -12.93
C ALA A 204 -4.34 -26.05 -13.40
N ASP A 205 -4.76 -24.87 -12.89
CA ASP A 205 -6.07 -24.28 -13.17
C ASP A 205 -5.96 -22.91 -13.88
N GLU A 206 -5.08 -22.85 -14.90
CA GLU A 206 -4.79 -21.64 -15.72
C GLU A 206 -6.01 -21.01 -16.41
N ARG A 207 -7.21 -21.52 -16.19
CA ARG A 207 -8.44 -21.09 -16.88
C ARG A 207 -9.35 -20.19 -16.03
N ARG A 208 -8.96 -19.81 -14.80
CA ARG A 208 -9.86 -19.10 -13.86
C ARG A 208 -9.30 -17.85 -13.18
N CYS A 209 -8.14 -17.36 -13.59
CA CYS A 209 -7.65 -16.02 -13.16
C CYS A 209 -7.86 -14.99 -14.25
#